data_2ca498f701e11602a9648998332a1ec3
#
_entry.id   2ca498f701e11602a9648998332a1ec3
#
_cell.length_a   1.000
_cell.length_b   1.000
_cell.length_c   1.000
_cell.angle_alpha   90.00
_cell.angle_beta   90.00
_cell.angle_gamma   90.00
#
_symmetry.space_group_name_H-M   'P 1'
#
loop_
_entity.id
_entity.type
_entity.pdbx_description
1 polymer ?
#
loop_
_entity_poly.entity_id
_entity_poly.type
_entity_poly.pdbx_seq_one_letter_code
_entity_poly.pdbx_strand_id
1 'polypeptide(L)'
;MKKILRYLSVKQLMEDIADLNGVMSVRRFVLSTMLAGVAVYSACLLYRINYIAALFVMILAVIMIPGLVRNYFMERSKASRFADVDVYLHQMTYSFIRNPKVNIALQDAYAISSGRLKRCLSRAIEELQYGMGERVYEDALKIVEEEYDCSRIRTLHKFLVSVEEKGGRYTGAMEVLLEDFDRWVNNVYKYQSEIRKITV
;
A
#
# COMPACT_ATOMS: atom_id res chain seq x y z
N MET A 1 22.82 -17.07 5.82
CA MET A 1 23.48 -15.77 6.05
C MET A 1 22.94 -14.64 5.15
N LYS A 2 22.79 -14.79 3.84
CA LYS A 2 22.26 -13.71 2.95
C LYS A 2 20.86 -13.19 3.31
N LYS A 3 19.96 -13.99 3.88
CA LYS A 3 18.62 -13.56 4.33
C LYS A 3 18.67 -12.64 5.55
N ILE A 4 19.60 -12.85 6.49
CA ILE A 4 19.74 -12.04 7.72
C ILE A 4 20.36 -10.68 7.39
N LEU A 5 21.33 -10.62 6.46
CA LEU A 5 21.91 -9.35 5.98
C LEU A 5 20.88 -8.49 5.21
N ARG A 6 19.90 -9.11 4.56
CA ARG A 6 18.78 -8.43 3.89
C ARG A 6 17.82 -7.80 4.91
N TYR A 7 17.70 -8.37 6.12
CA TYR A 7 16.93 -7.81 7.23
C TYR A 7 17.57 -6.56 7.84
N LEU A 8 18.89 -6.42 7.76
CA LEU A 8 19.67 -5.30 8.32
C LEU A 8 19.95 -4.17 7.31
N SER A 9 19.48 -4.30 6.06
CA SER A 9 19.66 -3.25 5.06
C SER A 9 18.79 -2.03 5.38
N VAL A 10 19.38 -1.08 6.09
CA VAL A 10 18.77 0.23 6.44
C VAL A 10 18.27 0.95 5.17
N LYS A 11 18.90 0.74 4.02
CA LYS A 11 18.53 1.35 2.74
C LYS A 11 17.17 0.83 2.23
N GLN A 12 16.92 -0.49 2.29
CA GLN A 12 15.61 -1.06 1.92
C GLN A 12 14.51 -0.68 2.92
N LEU A 13 14.86 -0.59 4.22
CA LEU A 13 13.94 -0.08 5.23
C LEU A 13 13.58 1.40 4.98
N MET A 14 14.53 2.19 4.48
CA MET A 14 14.31 3.58 4.11
C MET A 14 13.43 3.73 2.88
N GLU A 15 13.60 2.89 1.87
CA GLU A 15 12.75 2.86 0.67
C GLU A 15 11.33 2.42 1.04
N ASP A 16 11.18 1.38 1.86
CA ASP A 16 9.89 0.91 2.37
C ASP A 16 9.17 1.97 3.24
N ILE A 17 9.91 2.76 4.03
CA ILE A 17 9.36 3.86 4.87
C ILE A 17 9.04 5.11 4.03
N ALA A 18 9.85 5.43 3.03
CA ALA A 18 9.57 6.54 2.11
C ALA A 18 8.30 6.31 1.30
N ASP A 19 8.04 5.06 0.93
CA ASP A 19 6.81 4.62 0.28
C ASP A 19 5.55 4.73 1.17
N LEU A 20 5.70 4.76 2.48
CA LEU A 20 4.62 4.88 3.47
C LEU A 20 4.22 6.33 3.79
N ASN A 21 4.19 7.22 2.78
CA ASN A 21 3.66 8.59 2.92
C ASN A 21 4.30 9.46 4.00
N GLY A 22 5.61 9.61 3.99
CA GLY A 22 6.26 10.77 4.65
C GLY A 22 6.04 10.95 6.15
N VAL A 23 5.43 9.99 6.85
CA VAL A 23 5.06 10.12 8.26
C VAL A 23 6.28 10.02 9.18
N MET A 24 7.37 9.39 8.73
CA MET A 24 8.58 9.29 9.54
C MET A 24 9.84 9.59 8.73
N SER A 25 10.45 10.72 9.00
CA SER A 25 11.79 11.03 8.51
C SER A 25 12.78 10.01 9.10
N VAL A 26 13.75 9.55 8.29
CA VAL A 26 14.86 8.68 8.71
C VAL A 26 15.52 9.17 9.98
N ARG A 27 15.70 10.49 10.12
CA ARG A 27 16.22 11.12 11.35
C ARG A 27 15.37 10.80 12.57
N ARG A 28 14.05 10.86 12.46
CA ARG A 28 13.13 10.54 13.59
C ARG A 28 13.19 9.06 13.94
N PHE A 29 13.31 8.18 12.95
CA PHE A 29 13.45 6.73 13.18
C PHE A 29 14.76 6.41 13.93
N VAL A 30 15.89 6.91 13.45
CA VAL A 30 17.19 6.72 14.10
C VAL A 30 17.20 7.32 15.51
N LEU A 31 16.63 8.51 15.67
CA LEU A 31 16.55 9.19 16.97
C LEU A 31 15.67 8.40 17.97
N SER A 32 14.50 7.89 17.52
CA SER A 32 13.61 7.07 18.36
C SER A 32 14.24 5.74 18.75
N THR A 33 15.02 5.12 17.86
CA THR A 33 15.74 3.87 18.15
C THR A 33 16.86 4.09 19.15
N MET A 34 17.61 5.18 19.01
CA MET A 34 18.65 5.56 19.99
C MET A 34 18.03 5.89 21.37
N LEU A 35 16.93 6.66 21.38
CA LEU A 35 16.22 6.99 22.62
C LEU A 35 15.72 5.75 23.35
N ALA A 36 15.15 4.79 22.59
CA ALA A 36 14.72 3.51 23.15
C ALA A 36 15.88 2.69 23.72
N GLY A 37 17.04 2.67 23.05
CA GLY A 37 18.25 2.03 23.55
C GLY A 37 18.76 2.65 24.87
N VAL A 38 18.77 3.98 24.95
CA VAL A 38 19.14 4.70 26.20
C VAL A 38 18.13 4.41 27.31
N ALA A 39 16.84 4.36 27.01
CA ALA A 39 15.81 4.03 28.00
C ALA A 39 15.98 2.60 28.54
N VAL A 40 16.27 1.63 27.67
CA VAL A 40 16.55 0.24 28.10
C VAL A 40 17.80 0.18 28.98
N TYR A 41 18.86 0.89 28.59
CA TYR A 41 20.10 0.94 29.38
C TYR A 41 19.89 1.55 30.76
N SER A 42 19.19 2.68 30.85
CA SER A 42 18.89 3.33 32.12
C SER A 42 17.98 2.46 33.02
N ALA A 43 17.00 1.75 32.44
CA ALA A 43 16.20 0.79 33.17
C ALA A 43 17.05 -0.35 33.77
N CYS A 44 17.99 -0.91 32.99
CA CYS A 44 18.89 -1.96 33.48
C CYS A 44 19.75 -1.48 34.65
N LEU A 45 20.22 -0.22 34.62
CA LEU A 45 20.97 0.37 35.76
C LEU A 45 20.11 0.56 37.01
N LEU A 46 18.84 0.95 36.86
CA LEU A 46 17.91 1.07 38.00
C LEU A 46 17.69 -0.27 38.71
N TYR A 47 17.67 -1.38 37.96
CA TYR A 47 17.58 -2.73 38.51
C TYR A 47 18.92 -3.28 39.04
N ARG A 48 19.96 -2.45 39.17
CA ARG A 48 21.32 -2.83 39.63
C ARG A 48 21.96 -3.98 38.82
N ILE A 49 21.63 -4.11 37.54
CA ILE A 49 22.27 -5.05 36.64
C ILE A 49 23.70 -4.58 36.37
N ASN A 50 24.65 -5.51 36.30
CA ASN A 50 26.03 -5.18 35.97
C ASN A 50 26.10 -4.37 34.66
N TYR A 51 26.86 -3.26 34.65
CA TYR A 51 26.97 -2.32 33.53
C TYR A 51 27.37 -3.00 32.21
N ILE A 52 28.19 -4.07 32.24
CA ILE A 52 28.57 -4.85 31.06
C ILE A 52 27.36 -5.60 30.50
N ALA A 53 26.57 -6.24 31.36
CA ALA A 53 25.35 -6.94 30.98
C ALA A 53 24.29 -5.96 30.44
N ALA A 54 24.14 -4.81 31.06
CA ALA A 54 23.24 -3.74 30.61
C ALA A 54 23.60 -3.23 29.21
N LEU A 55 24.89 -3.07 28.93
CA LEU A 55 25.38 -2.68 27.60
C LEU A 55 25.08 -3.74 26.55
N PHE A 56 25.22 -5.01 26.89
CA PHE A 56 24.91 -6.12 25.98
C PHE A 56 23.40 -6.18 25.64
N VAL A 57 22.53 -6.01 26.65
CA VAL A 57 21.08 -5.93 26.46
C VAL A 57 20.69 -4.73 25.60
N MET A 58 21.32 -3.57 25.81
CA MET A 58 21.10 -2.37 24.98
C MET A 58 21.44 -2.63 23.50
N ILE A 59 22.60 -3.25 23.23
CA ILE A 59 23.02 -3.58 21.86
C ILE A 59 22.02 -4.53 21.21
N LEU A 60 21.59 -5.57 21.94
CA LEU A 60 20.60 -6.54 21.46
C LEU A 60 19.25 -5.86 21.15
N ALA A 61 18.79 -4.95 22.01
CA ALA A 61 17.56 -4.19 21.79
C ALA A 61 17.67 -3.29 20.54
N VAL A 62 18.77 -2.58 20.36
CA VAL A 62 18.98 -1.72 19.17
C VAL A 62 19.00 -2.54 17.87
N ILE A 63 19.50 -3.78 17.88
CA ILE A 63 19.48 -4.68 16.72
C ILE A 63 18.06 -5.23 16.46
N MET A 64 17.30 -5.54 17.51
CA MET A 64 15.96 -6.12 17.39
C MET A 64 14.87 -5.12 16.98
N ILE A 65 14.96 -3.86 17.44
CA ILE A 65 13.97 -2.81 17.18
C ILE A 65 13.70 -2.60 15.68
N PRO A 66 14.69 -2.48 14.77
CA PRO A 66 14.46 -2.31 13.35
C PRO A 66 13.65 -3.45 12.72
N GLY A 67 13.87 -4.70 13.17
CA GLY A 67 13.13 -5.86 12.70
C GLY A 67 11.65 -5.84 13.08
N LEU A 68 11.36 -5.49 14.32
CA LEU A 68 9.97 -5.38 14.83
C LEU A 68 9.23 -4.23 14.13
N VAL A 69 9.88 -3.08 14.00
CA VAL A 69 9.32 -1.91 13.31
C VAL A 69 9.03 -2.23 11.84
N ARG A 70 9.97 -2.92 11.16
CA ARG A 70 9.76 -3.32 9.77
C ARG A 70 8.52 -4.22 9.60
N ASN A 71 8.36 -5.23 10.45
CA ASN A 71 7.20 -6.12 10.38
C ASN A 71 5.89 -5.35 10.59
N TYR A 72 5.84 -4.47 11.58
CA TYR A 72 4.69 -3.63 11.85
C TYR A 72 4.33 -2.72 10.66
N PHE A 73 5.34 -2.07 10.05
CA PHE A 73 5.13 -1.20 8.90
C PHE A 73 4.76 -1.97 7.64
N MET A 74 5.33 -3.17 7.41
CA MET A 74 4.96 -4.01 6.27
C MET A 74 3.50 -4.44 6.32
N GLU A 75 2.98 -4.84 7.49
CA GLU A 75 1.58 -5.20 7.63
C GLU A 75 0.65 -4.01 7.42
N ARG A 76 1.02 -2.84 7.95
CA ARG A 76 0.28 -1.61 7.76
C ARG A 76 0.29 -1.14 6.29
N SER A 77 1.41 -1.31 5.58
CA SER A 77 1.52 -1.03 4.16
C SER A 77 0.62 -1.94 3.32
N LYS A 78 0.58 -3.24 3.61
CA LYS A 78 -0.32 -4.18 2.93
C LYS A 78 -1.79 -3.82 3.15
N ALA A 79 -2.17 -3.48 4.38
CA ALA A 79 -3.53 -3.05 4.70
C ALA A 79 -3.90 -1.74 3.99
N SER A 80 -2.99 -0.77 3.95
CA SER A 80 -3.20 0.49 3.21
C SER A 80 -3.33 0.25 1.71
N ARG A 81 -2.47 -0.58 1.11
CA ARG A 81 -2.56 -0.93 -0.31
C ARG A 81 -3.88 -1.61 -0.65
N PHE A 82 -4.34 -2.50 0.22
CA PHE A 82 -5.62 -3.15 0.04
C PHE A 82 -6.79 -2.17 0.10
N ALA A 83 -6.78 -1.23 1.05
CA ALA A 83 -7.78 -0.17 1.15
C ALA A 83 -7.77 0.75 -0.09
N ASP A 84 -6.59 1.08 -0.62
CA ASP A 84 -6.46 1.85 -1.86
C ASP A 84 -7.10 1.11 -3.05
N VAL A 85 -6.86 -0.22 -3.18
CA VAL A 85 -7.44 -1.05 -4.23
C VAL A 85 -8.95 -1.14 -4.10
N ASP A 86 -9.46 -1.32 -2.88
CA ASP A 86 -10.90 -1.35 -2.59
C ASP A 86 -11.59 -0.05 -3.03
N VAL A 87 -11.08 1.08 -2.56
CA VAL A 87 -11.60 2.41 -2.94
C VAL A 87 -11.54 2.62 -4.46
N TYR A 88 -10.43 2.23 -5.09
CA TYR A 88 -10.25 2.39 -6.53
C TYR A 88 -11.25 1.56 -7.35
N LEU A 89 -11.37 0.26 -7.05
CA LEU A 89 -12.28 -0.63 -7.78
C LEU A 89 -13.72 -0.17 -7.70
N HIS A 90 -14.20 0.17 -6.51
CA HIS A 90 -15.57 0.65 -6.31
C HIS A 90 -15.80 1.98 -7.00
N GLN A 91 -14.93 2.96 -6.80
CA GLN A 91 -15.12 4.28 -7.38
C GLN A 91 -15.08 4.27 -8.90
N MET A 92 -14.12 3.55 -9.50
CA MET A 92 -14.04 3.40 -10.95
C MET A 92 -15.30 2.75 -11.51
N THR A 93 -15.78 1.70 -10.86
CA THR A 93 -16.99 0.98 -11.29
C THR A 93 -18.23 1.85 -11.18
N TYR A 94 -18.46 2.50 -10.04
CA TYR A 94 -19.64 3.38 -9.85
C TYR A 94 -19.61 4.59 -10.78
N SER A 95 -18.45 5.22 -10.95
CA SER A 95 -18.35 6.37 -11.85
C SER A 95 -18.61 5.97 -13.29
N PHE A 96 -18.08 4.82 -13.73
CA PHE A 96 -18.25 4.33 -15.09
C PHE A 96 -19.70 3.86 -15.38
N ILE A 97 -20.40 3.26 -14.42
CA ILE A 97 -21.82 2.95 -14.53
C ILE A 97 -22.64 4.22 -14.80
N ARG A 98 -22.32 5.29 -14.07
CA ARG A 98 -22.99 6.58 -14.20
C ARG A 98 -22.66 7.30 -15.51
N ASN A 99 -21.39 7.25 -15.89
CA ASN A 99 -20.87 7.87 -17.10
C ASN A 99 -19.78 7.00 -17.71
N PRO A 100 -20.06 6.32 -18.86
CA PRO A 100 -19.14 5.33 -19.44
C PRO A 100 -17.96 5.98 -20.15
N LYS A 101 -17.16 6.71 -19.41
CA LYS A 101 -15.93 7.39 -19.84
C LYS A 101 -14.81 7.12 -18.85
N VAL A 102 -13.73 6.49 -19.34
CA VAL A 102 -12.55 6.15 -18.51
C VAL A 102 -11.93 7.39 -17.89
N ASN A 103 -11.82 8.48 -18.67
CA ASN A 103 -11.27 9.73 -18.18
C ASN A 103 -12.07 10.30 -16.98
N ILE A 104 -13.40 10.28 -17.05
CA ILE A 104 -14.26 10.77 -15.98
C ILE A 104 -14.14 9.87 -14.76
N ALA A 105 -14.15 8.56 -14.95
CA ALA A 105 -14.00 7.61 -13.87
C ALA A 105 -12.67 7.78 -13.13
N LEU A 106 -11.56 8.00 -13.86
CA LEU A 106 -10.25 8.29 -13.27
C LEU A 106 -10.23 9.61 -12.50
N GLN A 107 -10.86 10.67 -13.01
CA GLN A 107 -10.95 11.95 -12.32
C GLN A 107 -11.78 11.85 -11.03
N ASP A 108 -12.90 11.13 -11.05
CA ASP A 108 -13.74 10.89 -9.88
C ASP A 108 -12.96 10.06 -8.83
N ALA A 109 -12.23 9.03 -9.27
CA ALA A 109 -11.37 8.25 -8.38
C ALA A 109 -10.23 9.09 -7.78
N TYR A 110 -9.62 9.97 -8.57
CA TYR A 110 -8.59 10.90 -8.09
C TYR A 110 -9.14 11.86 -7.04
N ALA A 111 -10.35 12.37 -7.20
CA ALA A 111 -10.96 13.36 -6.30
C ALA A 111 -11.10 12.83 -4.86
N ILE A 112 -11.45 11.55 -4.69
CA ILE A 112 -11.63 10.93 -3.38
C ILE A 112 -10.36 10.25 -2.84
N SER A 113 -9.36 10.07 -3.69
CA SER A 113 -8.14 9.37 -3.33
C SER A 113 -7.19 10.22 -2.50
N SER A 114 -6.34 9.56 -1.74
CA SER A 114 -5.29 10.20 -0.94
C SER A 114 -3.96 9.46 -1.08
N GLY A 115 -2.88 10.07 -0.64
CA GLY A 115 -1.59 9.43 -0.50
C GLY A 115 -1.03 8.84 -1.79
N ARG A 116 -0.74 7.53 -1.77
CA ARG A 116 -0.13 6.79 -2.87
C ARG A 116 -1.07 6.69 -4.07
N LEU A 117 -2.33 6.31 -3.82
CA LEU A 117 -3.32 6.18 -4.88
C LEU A 117 -3.50 7.48 -5.64
N LYS A 118 -3.60 8.60 -4.92
CA LYS A 118 -3.74 9.93 -5.55
C LYS A 118 -2.58 10.27 -6.47
N ARG A 119 -1.33 10.00 -6.04
CA ARG A 119 -0.14 10.23 -6.88
C ARG A 119 -0.10 9.32 -8.12
N CYS A 120 -0.52 8.06 -7.96
CA CYS A 120 -0.62 7.11 -9.05
C CYS A 120 -1.65 7.57 -10.09
N LEU A 121 -2.83 7.97 -9.63
CA LEU A 121 -3.91 8.46 -10.51
C LEU A 121 -3.56 9.80 -11.18
N SER A 122 -2.81 10.69 -10.52
CA SER A 122 -2.30 11.91 -11.16
C SER A 122 -1.46 11.58 -12.39
N ARG A 123 -0.53 10.63 -12.27
CA ARG A 123 0.30 10.18 -13.41
C ARG A 123 -0.53 9.53 -14.51
N ALA A 124 -1.53 8.73 -14.15
CA ALA A 124 -2.42 8.10 -15.13
C ALA A 124 -3.27 9.14 -15.89
N ILE A 125 -3.74 10.18 -15.19
CA ILE A 125 -4.49 11.28 -15.81
C ILE A 125 -3.58 12.13 -16.70
N GLU A 126 -2.34 12.40 -16.28
CA GLU A 126 -1.33 13.09 -17.10
C GLU A 126 -1.06 12.31 -18.37
N GLU A 127 -0.92 10.98 -18.32
CA GLU A 127 -0.74 10.12 -19.49
C GLU A 127 -1.93 10.20 -20.43
N LEU A 128 -3.17 10.23 -19.91
CA LEU A 128 -4.37 10.44 -20.75
C LEU A 128 -4.43 11.80 -21.42
N GLN A 129 -3.86 12.84 -20.82
CA GLN A 129 -3.90 14.20 -21.34
C GLN A 129 -2.80 14.49 -22.35
N TYR A 130 -1.64 13.91 -22.15
CA TYR A 130 -0.42 14.23 -22.93
C TYR A 130 0.16 13.04 -23.70
N GLY A 131 -0.33 11.83 -23.45
CA GLY A 131 0.09 10.64 -24.15
C GLY A 131 -0.26 10.71 -25.64
N MET A 132 0.68 10.30 -26.49
CA MET A 132 0.50 10.25 -27.94
C MET A 132 0.49 8.79 -28.39
N GLY A 133 -0.67 8.27 -28.77
CA GLY A 133 -0.74 6.90 -29.29
C GLY A 133 -2.17 6.37 -29.40
N GLU A 134 -2.31 5.27 -30.12
CA GLU A 134 -3.60 4.59 -30.28
C GLU A 134 -4.06 3.88 -28.97
N ARG A 135 -3.15 3.67 -28.00
CA ARG A 135 -3.41 2.93 -26.75
C ARG A 135 -3.32 3.78 -25.50
N VAL A 136 -3.64 5.07 -25.60
CA VAL A 136 -3.52 6.02 -24.48
C VAL A 136 -4.27 5.54 -23.25
N TYR A 137 -5.46 4.93 -23.39
CA TYR A 137 -6.21 4.37 -22.26
C TYR A 137 -5.50 3.19 -21.61
N GLU A 138 -4.96 2.26 -22.41
CA GLU A 138 -4.22 1.11 -21.90
C GLU A 138 -2.96 1.55 -21.16
N ASP A 139 -2.19 2.48 -21.72
CA ASP A 139 -0.94 2.97 -21.15
C ASP A 139 -1.19 3.73 -19.82
N ALA A 140 -2.19 4.58 -19.79
CA ALA A 140 -2.58 5.28 -18.57
C ALA A 140 -3.04 4.32 -17.44
N LEU A 141 -3.89 3.36 -17.77
CA LEU A 141 -4.38 2.38 -16.80
C LEU A 141 -3.29 1.41 -16.34
N LYS A 142 -2.31 1.11 -17.21
CA LYS A 142 -1.15 0.28 -16.87
C LYS A 142 -0.31 0.85 -15.73
N ILE A 143 -0.24 2.17 -15.58
CA ILE A 143 0.43 2.83 -14.44
C ILE A 143 -0.16 2.36 -13.11
N VAL A 144 -1.49 2.22 -13.05
CA VAL A 144 -2.18 1.73 -11.85
C VAL A 144 -1.97 0.23 -11.65
N GLU A 145 -1.96 -0.55 -12.74
CA GLU A 145 -1.72 -1.99 -12.68
C GLU A 145 -0.31 -2.34 -12.16
N GLU A 146 0.70 -1.58 -12.58
CA GLU A 146 2.09 -1.76 -12.14
C GLU A 146 2.28 -1.37 -10.67
N GLU A 147 1.59 -0.33 -10.20
CA GLU A 147 1.66 0.12 -8.80
C GLU A 147 1.03 -0.86 -7.82
N TYR A 148 -0.12 -1.46 -8.18
CA TYR A 148 -0.91 -2.26 -7.24
C TYR A 148 -0.85 -3.78 -7.49
N ASP A 149 -0.39 -4.23 -8.67
CA ASP A 149 -0.27 -5.64 -9.08
C ASP A 149 -1.48 -6.51 -8.67
N CYS A 150 -2.68 -6.03 -8.97
CA CYS A 150 -3.94 -6.70 -8.62
C CYS A 150 -4.65 -7.22 -9.87
N SER A 151 -4.98 -8.52 -9.88
CA SER A 151 -5.68 -9.15 -11.01
C SER A 151 -7.05 -8.53 -11.28
N ARG A 152 -7.77 -8.08 -10.24
CA ARG A 152 -9.07 -7.44 -10.36
C ARG A 152 -9.00 -6.08 -11.02
N ILE A 153 -7.96 -5.31 -10.71
CA ILE A 153 -7.67 -4.04 -11.41
C ILE A 153 -7.49 -4.31 -12.91
N ARG A 154 -6.67 -5.29 -13.27
CA ARG A 154 -6.46 -5.65 -14.69
C ARG A 154 -7.74 -6.11 -15.39
N THR A 155 -8.59 -6.87 -14.69
CA THR A 155 -9.88 -7.31 -15.25
C THR A 155 -10.81 -6.13 -15.48
N LEU A 156 -10.92 -5.22 -14.50
CA LEU A 156 -11.71 -3.99 -14.63
C LEU A 156 -11.20 -3.14 -15.80
N HIS A 157 -9.90 -2.87 -15.89
CA HIS A 157 -9.30 -2.03 -16.93
C HIS A 157 -9.58 -2.58 -18.34
N LYS A 158 -9.35 -3.88 -18.57
CA LYS A 158 -9.65 -4.52 -19.85
C LYS A 158 -11.13 -4.34 -20.24
N PHE A 159 -12.01 -4.45 -19.25
CA PHE A 159 -13.43 -4.25 -19.48
C PHE A 159 -13.74 -2.78 -19.82
N LEU A 160 -13.21 -1.82 -19.05
CA LEU A 160 -13.42 -0.39 -19.27
C LEU A 160 -12.94 0.05 -20.66
N VAL A 161 -11.72 -0.34 -21.05
CA VAL A 161 -11.16 -0.05 -22.37
C VAL A 161 -12.03 -0.66 -23.48
N SER A 162 -12.43 -1.92 -23.31
CA SER A 162 -13.30 -2.56 -24.32
C SER A 162 -14.64 -1.85 -24.51
N VAL A 163 -15.22 -1.33 -23.43
CA VAL A 163 -16.50 -0.57 -23.52
C VAL A 163 -16.28 0.81 -24.11
N GLU A 164 -15.18 1.51 -23.73
CA GLU A 164 -14.83 2.83 -24.26
C GLU A 164 -14.62 2.78 -25.80
N GLU A 165 -13.91 1.74 -26.29
CA GLU A 165 -13.58 1.58 -27.70
C GLU A 165 -14.73 1.01 -28.56
N LYS A 166 -15.43 0.01 -28.04
CA LYS A 166 -16.41 -0.76 -28.82
C LYS A 166 -17.84 -0.39 -28.52
N GLY A 167 -18.08 0.26 -27.39
CA GLY A 167 -19.42 0.49 -26.88
C GLY A 167 -20.10 -0.82 -26.42
N GLY A 168 -21.42 -0.80 -26.28
CA GLY A 168 -22.22 -1.97 -25.98
C GLY A 168 -22.97 -1.91 -24.66
N ARG A 169 -23.67 -3.00 -24.32
CA ARG A 169 -24.36 -3.16 -23.03
C ARG A 169 -23.35 -3.53 -21.96
N TYR A 170 -23.07 -2.61 -21.05
CA TYR A 170 -22.05 -2.76 -20.02
C TYR A 170 -22.61 -2.81 -18.59
N THR A 171 -23.81 -2.29 -18.35
CA THR A 171 -24.36 -2.11 -16.99
C THR A 171 -24.46 -3.43 -16.22
N GLY A 172 -25.06 -4.46 -16.81
CA GLY A 172 -25.16 -5.77 -16.13
C GLY A 172 -23.82 -6.46 -15.89
N ALA A 173 -22.85 -6.30 -16.81
CA ALA A 173 -21.51 -6.83 -16.60
C ALA A 173 -20.74 -6.07 -15.52
N MET A 174 -20.93 -4.76 -15.41
CA MET A 174 -20.34 -3.95 -14.33
C MET A 174 -20.94 -4.29 -12.97
N GLU A 175 -22.23 -4.58 -12.89
CA GLU A 175 -22.89 -5.04 -11.65
C GLU A 175 -22.30 -6.38 -11.17
N VAL A 176 -22.08 -7.32 -12.10
CA VAL A 176 -21.43 -8.60 -11.78
C VAL A 176 -19.99 -8.42 -11.30
N LEU A 177 -19.23 -7.51 -11.93
CA LEU A 177 -17.88 -7.18 -11.47
C LEU A 177 -17.88 -6.56 -10.07
N LEU A 178 -18.82 -5.65 -9.81
CA LEU A 178 -18.97 -5.02 -8.51
C LEU A 178 -19.27 -6.05 -7.42
N GLU A 179 -20.18 -6.97 -7.69
CA GLU A 179 -20.52 -8.06 -6.76
C GLU A 179 -19.32 -9.00 -6.50
N ASP A 180 -18.49 -9.28 -7.52
CA ASP A 180 -17.23 -10.03 -7.31
C ASP A 180 -16.23 -9.25 -6.46
N PHE A 181 -16.13 -7.94 -6.64
CA PHE A 181 -15.26 -7.08 -5.81
C PHE A 181 -15.74 -7.07 -4.37
N ASP A 182 -17.02 -6.87 -4.12
CA ASP A 182 -17.60 -6.91 -2.77
C ASP A 182 -17.34 -8.24 -2.06
N ARG A 183 -17.58 -9.36 -2.77
CA ARG A 183 -17.29 -10.70 -2.22
C ARG A 183 -15.81 -10.88 -1.89
N TRP A 184 -14.92 -10.41 -2.74
CA TRP A 184 -13.49 -10.50 -2.51
C TRP A 184 -13.04 -9.64 -1.34
N VAL A 185 -13.48 -8.39 -1.27
CA VAL A 185 -13.18 -7.46 -0.18
C VAL A 185 -13.64 -8.02 1.15
N ASN A 186 -14.87 -8.51 1.22
CA ASN A 186 -15.42 -9.14 2.43
C ASN A 186 -14.62 -10.38 2.86
N ASN A 187 -14.16 -11.21 1.92
CA ASN A 187 -13.36 -12.38 2.23
C ASN A 187 -11.98 -11.98 2.78
N VAL A 188 -11.35 -10.95 2.22
CA VAL A 188 -10.06 -10.45 2.74
C VAL A 188 -10.22 -9.87 4.14
N TYR A 189 -11.27 -9.09 4.42
CA TYR A 189 -11.52 -8.56 5.76
C TYR A 189 -11.81 -9.67 6.78
N LYS A 190 -12.59 -10.69 6.42
CA LYS A 190 -12.82 -11.87 7.27
C LYS A 190 -11.49 -12.57 7.60
N TYR A 191 -10.69 -12.86 6.59
CA TYR A 191 -9.37 -13.49 6.77
C TYR A 191 -8.45 -12.65 7.67
N GLN A 192 -8.39 -11.35 7.47
CA GLN A 192 -7.60 -10.46 8.33
C GLN A 192 -8.10 -10.42 9.78
N SER A 193 -9.43 -10.50 9.98
CA SER A 193 -10.02 -10.53 11.31
C SER A 193 -9.72 -11.84 12.05
N GLU A 194 -9.73 -12.96 11.33
CA GLU A 194 -9.40 -14.28 11.89
C GLU A 194 -7.93 -14.37 12.31
N ILE A 195 -7.01 -13.90 11.46
CA ILE A 195 -5.58 -13.85 11.81
C ILE A 195 -5.35 -13.02 13.07
N ARG A 196 -6.01 -11.86 13.19
CA ARG A 196 -5.89 -11.02 14.38
C ARG A 196 -6.34 -11.75 15.67
N LYS A 197 -7.38 -12.58 15.59
CA LYS A 197 -7.88 -13.36 16.74
C LYS A 197 -6.91 -14.46 17.18
N ILE A 198 -6.10 -14.99 16.27
CA ILE A 198 -5.11 -16.04 16.55
C ILE A 198 -3.81 -15.46 17.11
N THR A 199 -3.53 -14.20 16.83
CA THR A 199 -2.25 -13.55 17.21
C THR A 199 -2.33 -12.80 18.56
N VAL A 200 -3.51 -12.73 19.18
CA VAL A 200 -3.74 -12.24 20.56
C VAL A 200 -3.81 -13.42 21.52
#